data_0e9ffa7c4c93dfd203fb2a587bc87b77
#
_entry.id   0e9ffa7c4c93dfd203fb2a587bc87b77
#
_cell.length_a   1.000
_cell.length_b   1.000
_cell.length_c   1.000
_cell.angle_alpha   90.00
_cell.angle_beta   90.00
_cell.angle_gamma   90.00
#
_symmetry.space_group_name_H-M   'P 1'
#
loop_
_entity.id
_entity.type
_entity.pdbx_description
1 polymer ?
#
loop_
_entity_poly.entity_id
_entity_poly.type
_entity_poly.pdbx_seq_one_letter_code
_entity_poly.pdbx_strand_id
1 'polypeptide(L)'
;MRLRKVKNALEKIQEFPNIVIQNATSNKGKWNEVFKNNNPIYLEIGMGKGKFIIENARRNPDINYIGLELQESVLVRALEKLIEEPLDNLVLLHEDAFELNNIFEDGEIDKIYLTFSDPWPKSRHAKRRLTCSNILNSYRKALKLDGTIEFKTDNRKLFEYSILEFIQNGLEFKELSLNLHEDKEDIITTEYEDKFVAKGNVIYFVEVKNNGK
;
A
#
# COMPACT_ATOMS: atom_id res chain seq x y z
N MET A 1 -13.30 -7.92 -11.41
CA MET A 1 -13.36 -7.60 -12.88
C MET A 1 -12.02 -8.01 -13.48
N ARG A 2 -11.99 -8.89 -14.48
CA ARG A 2 -10.71 -9.32 -15.07
C ARG A 2 -10.12 -8.13 -15.85
N LEU A 3 -9.01 -7.58 -15.37
CA LEU A 3 -8.29 -6.49 -16.05
C LEU A 3 -7.81 -6.99 -17.41
N ARG A 4 -8.04 -6.18 -18.45
CA ARG A 4 -7.51 -6.49 -19.79
C ARG A 4 -6.00 -6.28 -19.74
N LYS A 5 -5.23 -7.27 -20.23
CA LYS A 5 -3.79 -7.16 -20.38
C LYS A 5 -3.47 -5.94 -21.26
N VAL A 6 -2.64 -5.03 -20.75
CA VAL A 6 -2.13 -3.91 -21.55
C VAL A 6 -0.96 -4.45 -22.39
N LYS A 7 -1.03 -4.23 -23.71
CA LYS A 7 0.07 -4.61 -24.59
C LYS A 7 1.29 -3.74 -24.28
N ASN A 8 2.48 -4.33 -24.22
CA ASN A 8 3.74 -3.65 -23.97
C ASN A 8 3.77 -2.86 -22.61
N ALA A 9 3.04 -3.34 -21.58
CA ALA A 9 2.99 -2.68 -20.28
C ALA A 9 4.37 -2.53 -19.65
N LEU A 10 5.19 -3.59 -19.69
CA LEU A 10 6.52 -3.61 -19.12
C LEU A 10 7.47 -2.63 -19.85
N GLU A 11 7.43 -2.59 -21.18
CA GLU A 11 8.21 -1.64 -21.98
C GLU A 11 7.85 -0.20 -21.60
N LYS A 12 6.56 0.11 -21.52
CA LYS A 12 6.08 1.43 -21.11
C LYS A 12 6.53 1.83 -19.70
N ILE A 13 6.55 0.88 -18.75
CA ILE A 13 7.06 1.09 -17.39
C ILE A 13 8.55 1.47 -17.43
N GLN A 14 9.34 0.82 -18.27
CA GLN A 14 10.78 1.04 -18.38
C GLN A 14 11.14 2.39 -19.05
N GLU A 15 10.24 2.99 -19.83
CA GLU A 15 10.42 4.30 -20.45
C GLU A 15 10.41 5.47 -19.45
N PHE A 16 9.88 5.25 -18.22
CA PHE A 16 9.71 6.29 -17.21
C PHE A 16 10.44 5.97 -15.89
N PRO A 17 11.78 5.82 -15.90
CA PRO A 17 12.55 5.42 -14.71
C PRO A 17 12.50 6.44 -13.56
N ASN A 18 12.13 7.69 -13.83
CA ASN A 18 11.95 8.72 -12.82
C ASN A 18 10.63 8.58 -12.04
N ILE A 19 9.64 7.89 -12.61
CA ILE A 19 8.34 7.63 -11.97
C ILE A 19 8.29 6.21 -11.46
N VAL A 20 8.72 5.22 -12.28
CA VAL A 20 8.77 3.81 -11.87
C VAL A 20 10.21 3.39 -11.69
N ILE A 21 10.62 3.23 -10.44
CA ILE A 21 12.00 2.88 -10.07
C ILE A 21 12.30 1.44 -10.51
N GLN A 22 13.29 1.27 -11.39
CA GLN A 22 13.60 -0.01 -12.04
C GLN A 22 14.38 -1.00 -11.17
N ASN A 23 15.14 -0.52 -10.21
CA ASN A 23 15.97 -1.34 -9.33
C ASN A 23 15.78 -0.91 -7.88
N ALA A 24 14.61 -1.25 -7.34
CA ALA A 24 14.22 -0.85 -5.99
C ALA A 24 15.21 -1.33 -4.91
N THR A 25 15.81 -2.52 -5.09
CA THR A 25 16.75 -3.09 -4.13
C THR A 25 18.05 -2.28 -3.99
N SER A 26 18.47 -1.54 -5.02
CA SER A 26 19.66 -0.67 -4.95
C SER A 26 19.43 0.59 -4.10
N ASN A 27 18.17 0.92 -3.81
CA ASN A 27 17.78 2.08 -3.04
C ASN A 27 17.51 1.76 -1.55
N LYS A 28 17.71 0.51 -1.14
CA LYS A 28 17.57 0.10 0.25
C LYS A 28 18.43 0.95 1.18
N GLY A 29 17.81 1.58 2.18
CA GLY A 29 18.43 2.54 3.10
C GLY A 29 18.76 3.91 2.50
N LYS A 30 18.30 4.19 1.25
CA LYS A 30 18.62 5.42 0.50
C LYS A 30 17.41 6.05 -0.17
N TRP A 31 16.21 5.74 0.27
CA TRP A 31 15.00 6.31 -0.34
C TRP A 31 14.93 7.83 -0.20
N ASN A 32 15.55 8.41 0.84
CA ASN A 32 15.72 9.85 0.98
C ASN A 32 16.55 10.47 -0.17
N GLU A 33 17.52 9.75 -0.75
CA GLU A 33 18.29 10.21 -1.90
C GLU A 33 17.44 10.22 -3.18
N VAL A 34 16.54 9.23 -3.33
CA VAL A 34 15.57 9.16 -4.44
C VAL A 34 14.65 10.39 -4.41
N PHE A 35 14.10 10.72 -3.25
CA PHE A 35 13.22 11.87 -3.06
C PHE A 35 13.96 13.21 -2.86
N LYS A 36 15.29 13.17 -2.65
CA LYS A 36 16.15 14.33 -2.39
C LYS A 36 15.72 15.17 -1.17
N ASN A 37 15.12 14.51 -0.19
CA ASN A 37 14.67 15.12 1.06
C ASN A 37 14.59 14.04 2.17
N ASN A 38 14.30 14.45 3.41
CA ASN A 38 14.16 13.57 4.58
C ASN A 38 12.71 13.52 5.10
N ASN A 39 11.73 13.77 4.25
CA ASN A 39 10.32 13.69 4.63
C ASN A 39 9.94 12.25 5.00
N PRO A 40 8.90 12.05 5.84
CA PRO A 40 8.37 10.72 6.14
C PRO A 40 8.03 9.95 4.86
N ILE A 41 8.24 8.63 4.89
CA ILE A 41 7.95 7.75 3.74
C ILE A 41 6.74 6.89 4.04
N TYR A 42 5.71 7.02 3.21
CA TYR A 42 4.48 6.22 3.27
C TYR A 42 4.40 5.28 2.07
N LEU A 43 4.11 4.01 2.34
CA LEU A 43 4.07 2.94 1.35
C LEU A 43 2.64 2.42 1.16
N GLU A 44 2.10 2.43 -0.06
CA GLU A 44 0.89 1.67 -0.38
C GLU A 44 1.25 0.37 -1.08
N ILE A 45 0.79 -0.75 -0.53
CA ILE A 45 1.03 -2.10 -1.08
C ILE A 45 -0.23 -2.59 -1.80
N GLY A 46 -0.06 -2.91 -3.09
CA GLY A 46 -1.18 -3.25 -3.96
C GLY A 46 -1.98 -2.02 -4.35
N MET A 47 -1.31 -0.93 -4.70
CA MET A 47 -1.92 0.39 -4.99
C MET A 47 -2.94 0.38 -6.14
N GLY A 48 -3.01 -0.69 -6.90
CA GLY A 48 -3.90 -0.80 -8.04
C GLY A 48 -3.62 0.26 -9.10
N LYS A 49 -4.65 1.03 -9.47
CA LYS A 49 -4.52 2.12 -10.46
C LYS A 49 -4.10 3.46 -9.86
N GLY A 50 -3.70 3.47 -8.59
CA GLY A 50 -3.06 4.58 -7.92
C GLY A 50 -3.96 5.73 -7.46
N LYS A 51 -5.30 5.64 -7.55
CA LYS A 51 -6.17 6.78 -7.13
C LYS A 51 -5.87 7.22 -5.70
N PHE A 52 -5.80 6.28 -4.76
CA PHE A 52 -5.61 6.55 -3.33
C PHE A 52 -4.25 7.20 -3.07
N ILE A 53 -3.16 6.60 -3.55
CA ILE A 53 -1.82 7.11 -3.27
C ILE A 53 -1.53 8.43 -3.99
N ILE A 54 -2.02 8.62 -5.23
CA ILE A 54 -1.86 9.87 -5.98
C ILE A 54 -2.58 11.02 -5.26
N GLU A 55 -3.81 10.78 -4.77
CA GLU A 55 -4.55 11.81 -4.03
C GLU A 55 -3.90 12.11 -2.68
N ASN A 56 -3.39 11.09 -1.97
CA ASN A 56 -2.61 11.30 -0.76
C ASN A 56 -1.35 12.15 -1.02
N ALA A 57 -0.59 11.83 -2.06
CA ALA A 57 0.61 12.57 -2.42
C ALA A 57 0.32 14.03 -2.80
N ARG A 58 -0.79 14.26 -3.52
CA ARG A 58 -1.22 15.60 -3.90
C ARG A 58 -1.60 16.45 -2.69
N ARG A 59 -2.32 15.87 -1.72
CA ARG A 59 -2.78 16.60 -0.52
C ARG A 59 -1.67 16.83 0.51
N ASN A 60 -0.60 16.03 0.48
CA ASN A 60 0.45 16.05 1.49
C ASN A 60 1.84 16.14 0.85
N PRO A 61 2.25 17.33 0.35
CA PRO A 61 3.52 17.50 -0.36
C PRO A 61 4.76 17.28 0.53
N ASP A 62 4.61 17.36 1.85
CA ASP A 62 5.68 17.15 2.84
C ASP A 62 5.84 15.69 3.26
N ILE A 63 5.18 14.75 2.56
CA ILE A 63 5.30 13.31 2.77
C ILE A 63 5.69 12.67 1.45
N ASN A 64 6.67 11.76 1.48
CA ASN A 64 7.08 10.97 0.35
C ASN A 64 6.21 9.70 0.24
N TYR A 65 5.79 9.37 -0.94
CA TYR A 65 4.93 8.22 -1.19
C TYR A 65 5.60 7.22 -2.12
N ILE A 66 5.46 5.93 -1.79
CA ILE A 66 5.90 4.83 -2.64
C ILE A 66 4.68 3.94 -2.90
N GLY A 67 4.30 3.76 -4.16
CA GLY A 67 3.23 2.86 -4.58
C GLY A 67 3.78 1.56 -5.13
N LEU A 68 3.45 0.42 -4.52
CA LEU A 68 3.89 -0.91 -4.95
C LEU A 68 2.73 -1.68 -5.58
N GLU A 69 2.94 -2.20 -6.80
CA GLU A 69 1.97 -3.01 -7.53
C GLU A 69 2.69 -4.13 -8.31
N LEU A 70 2.21 -5.36 -8.13
CA LEU A 70 2.78 -6.54 -8.77
C LEU A 70 2.36 -6.68 -10.25
N GLN A 71 1.16 -6.21 -10.58
CA GLN A 71 0.59 -6.40 -11.92
C GLN A 71 0.94 -5.25 -12.85
N GLU A 72 1.85 -5.46 -13.79
CA GLU A 72 2.31 -4.49 -14.79
C GLU A 72 1.15 -3.73 -15.49
N SER A 73 0.12 -4.48 -15.91
CA SER A 73 -1.04 -3.89 -16.60
C SER A 73 -1.91 -2.99 -15.73
N VAL A 74 -1.78 -3.10 -14.41
CA VAL A 74 -2.45 -2.24 -13.43
C VAL A 74 -1.59 -1.03 -13.13
N LEU A 75 -0.30 -1.26 -12.86
CA LEU A 75 0.68 -0.22 -12.58
C LEU A 75 0.77 0.81 -13.69
N VAL A 76 0.73 0.38 -14.97
CA VAL A 76 0.69 1.30 -16.13
C VAL A 76 -0.45 2.31 -16.03
N ARG A 77 -1.58 1.98 -15.41
CA ARG A 77 -2.69 2.93 -15.27
C ARG A 77 -2.40 4.03 -14.25
N ALA A 78 -1.64 3.72 -13.20
CA ALA A 78 -1.14 4.73 -12.28
C ALA A 78 -0.04 5.59 -12.94
N LEU A 79 0.87 4.95 -13.68
CA LEU A 79 1.90 5.63 -14.45
C LEU A 79 1.30 6.64 -15.46
N GLU A 80 0.26 6.25 -16.22
CA GLU A 80 -0.42 7.15 -17.16
C GLU A 80 -0.93 8.43 -16.48
N LYS A 81 -1.50 8.33 -15.29
CA LYS A 81 -1.93 9.50 -14.51
C LYS A 81 -0.77 10.39 -14.09
N LEU A 82 0.37 9.80 -13.68
CA LEU A 82 1.55 10.55 -13.26
C LEU A 82 2.36 11.14 -14.43
N ILE A 83 2.20 10.62 -15.65
CA ILE A 83 2.72 11.26 -16.86
C ILE A 83 1.92 12.54 -17.16
N GLU A 84 0.58 12.51 -17.00
CA GLU A 84 -0.30 13.66 -17.21
C GLU A 84 -0.13 14.71 -16.12
N GLU A 85 0.02 14.28 -14.86
CA GLU A 85 0.14 15.14 -13.68
C GLU A 85 1.26 14.62 -12.75
N PRO A 86 2.52 15.01 -13.01
CA PRO A 86 3.67 14.55 -12.22
C PRO A 86 3.63 15.05 -10.77
N LEU A 87 4.09 14.19 -9.83
CA LEU A 87 4.23 14.50 -8.41
C LEU A 87 5.66 14.14 -7.97
N ASP A 88 6.40 15.12 -7.47
CA ASP A 88 7.81 14.95 -7.07
C ASP A 88 7.96 14.09 -5.80
N ASN A 89 6.89 13.98 -5.02
CA ASN A 89 6.83 13.21 -3.77
C ASN A 89 6.21 11.82 -3.93
N LEU A 90 6.08 11.30 -5.16
CA LEU A 90 5.52 9.95 -5.42
C LEU A 90 6.34 9.19 -6.46
N VAL A 91 6.76 7.98 -6.10
CA VAL A 91 7.34 7.00 -7.02
C VAL A 91 6.60 5.68 -6.99
N LEU A 92 6.68 4.92 -8.07
CA LEU A 92 6.02 3.63 -8.21
C LEU A 92 7.06 2.50 -8.27
N LEU A 93 6.69 1.32 -7.76
CA LEU A 93 7.49 0.09 -7.81
C LEU A 93 6.70 -1.05 -8.46
N HIS A 94 7.33 -1.72 -9.43
CA HIS A 94 6.83 -2.98 -9.98
C HIS A 94 7.48 -4.14 -9.24
N GLU A 95 7.01 -4.45 -8.04
CA GLU A 95 7.65 -5.42 -7.14
C GLU A 95 6.62 -6.29 -6.42
N ASP A 96 7.08 -7.43 -5.88
CA ASP A 96 6.29 -8.26 -4.98
C ASP A 96 6.40 -7.76 -3.53
N ALA A 97 5.28 -7.62 -2.85
CA ALA A 97 5.24 -7.24 -1.43
C ALA A 97 6.05 -8.19 -0.51
N PHE A 98 6.24 -9.44 -0.91
CA PHE A 98 7.04 -10.40 -0.15
C PHE A 98 8.56 -10.16 -0.25
N GLU A 99 8.99 -9.25 -1.13
CA GLU A 99 10.40 -8.84 -1.29
C GLU A 99 10.77 -7.57 -0.48
N LEU A 100 9.89 -7.07 0.38
CA LEU A 100 10.09 -5.80 1.11
C LEU A 100 11.42 -5.73 1.88
N ASN A 101 11.87 -6.82 2.49
CA ASN A 101 13.15 -6.86 3.21
C ASN A 101 14.38 -6.63 2.29
N ASN A 102 14.22 -6.82 0.98
CA ASN A 102 15.26 -6.55 -0.02
C ASN A 102 15.19 -5.11 -0.53
N ILE A 103 14.03 -4.45 -0.36
CA ILE A 103 13.73 -3.11 -0.89
C ILE A 103 13.96 -2.02 0.16
N PHE A 104 13.61 -2.31 1.43
CA PHE A 104 13.68 -1.35 2.52
C PHE A 104 14.64 -1.80 3.62
N GLU A 105 15.34 -0.83 4.22
CA GLU A 105 16.12 -1.02 5.44
C GLU A 105 15.19 -1.08 6.66
N ASP A 106 15.69 -1.62 7.78
CA ASP A 106 14.95 -1.66 9.03
C ASP A 106 14.65 -0.21 9.51
N GLY A 107 13.38 0.09 9.77
CA GLY A 107 12.95 1.40 10.24
C GLY A 107 13.00 2.52 9.18
N GLU A 108 12.87 2.21 7.90
CA GLU A 108 12.88 3.21 6.83
C GLU A 108 11.50 3.80 6.51
N ILE A 109 10.42 3.07 6.81
CA ILE A 109 9.04 3.43 6.48
C ILE A 109 8.30 3.99 7.70
N ASP A 110 7.57 5.07 7.54
CA ASP A 110 6.75 5.68 8.60
C ASP A 110 5.31 5.11 8.63
N LYS A 111 4.73 4.80 7.45
CA LYS A 111 3.37 4.26 7.36
C LYS A 111 3.21 3.31 6.17
N ILE A 112 2.42 2.24 6.38
CA ILE A 112 2.02 1.31 5.33
C ILE A 112 0.49 1.36 5.17
N TYR A 113 0.03 1.45 3.92
CA TYR A 113 -1.37 1.33 3.54
C TYR A 113 -1.63 -0.01 2.86
N LEU A 114 -2.67 -0.70 3.31
CA LEU A 114 -3.21 -1.93 2.72
C LEU A 114 -4.67 -1.69 2.36
N THR A 115 -4.94 -1.40 1.09
CA THR A 115 -6.28 -1.02 0.63
C THR A 115 -6.86 -2.11 -0.27
N PHE A 116 -7.92 -2.78 0.19
CA PHE A 116 -8.71 -3.76 -0.58
C PHE A 116 -7.89 -4.91 -1.20
N SER A 117 -6.92 -5.42 -0.45
CA SER A 117 -6.12 -6.57 -0.87
C SER A 117 -6.96 -7.83 -1.08
N ASP A 118 -6.48 -8.74 -1.92
CA ASP A 118 -7.15 -10.00 -2.24
C ASP A 118 -7.41 -10.85 -0.98
N PRO A 119 -8.65 -11.31 -0.73
CA PRO A 119 -9.01 -11.99 0.51
C PRO A 119 -8.53 -13.44 0.59
N TRP A 120 -8.15 -14.06 -0.53
CA TRP A 120 -7.73 -15.46 -0.61
C TRP A 120 -8.58 -16.39 0.27
N PRO A 121 -9.86 -16.66 -0.07
CA PRO A 121 -10.86 -17.22 0.85
C PRO A 121 -10.55 -18.64 1.31
N LYS A 122 -9.74 -19.41 0.56
CA LYS A 122 -9.36 -20.78 0.93
C LYS A 122 -8.25 -20.76 1.98
N SER A 123 -8.38 -21.50 3.07
CA SER A 123 -7.39 -21.58 4.17
C SER A 123 -5.99 -21.93 3.68
N ARG A 124 -5.84 -22.84 2.72
CA ARG A 124 -4.54 -23.18 2.11
C ARG A 124 -3.84 -22.01 1.41
N HIS A 125 -4.55 -20.93 1.13
CA HIS A 125 -4.02 -19.70 0.52
C HIS A 125 -3.80 -18.57 1.54
N ALA A 126 -4.03 -18.79 2.84
CA ALA A 126 -3.90 -17.75 3.86
C ALA A 126 -2.53 -17.06 3.83
N LYS A 127 -1.47 -17.81 3.55
CA LYS A 127 -0.10 -17.27 3.41
C LYS A 127 0.11 -16.27 2.25
N ARG A 128 -0.88 -16.10 1.35
CA ARG A 128 -0.86 -15.11 0.26
C ARG A 128 -1.53 -13.80 0.65
N ARG A 129 -2.21 -13.75 1.79
CA ARG A 129 -2.84 -12.52 2.28
C ARG A 129 -1.78 -11.52 2.69
N LEU A 130 -1.98 -10.26 2.35
CA LEU A 130 -1.07 -9.18 2.73
C LEU A 130 -1.11 -8.83 4.23
N THR A 131 -1.88 -9.57 5.01
CA THR A 131 -1.95 -9.49 6.48
C THR A 131 -1.56 -10.80 7.17
N CYS A 132 -0.91 -11.76 6.48
CA CYS A 132 -0.42 -12.98 7.13
C CYS A 132 0.87 -12.70 7.93
N SER A 133 1.14 -13.51 8.97
CA SER A 133 2.29 -13.32 9.87
C SER A 133 3.62 -13.14 9.16
N ASN A 134 3.89 -13.90 8.08
CA ASN A 134 5.17 -13.79 7.38
C ASN A 134 5.42 -12.38 6.83
N ILE A 135 4.42 -11.78 6.18
CA ILE A 135 4.57 -10.45 5.61
C ILE A 135 4.49 -9.36 6.69
N LEU A 136 3.69 -9.56 7.75
CA LEU A 136 3.64 -8.66 8.89
C LEU A 136 5.01 -8.51 9.57
N ASN A 137 5.79 -9.58 9.65
CA ASN A 137 7.17 -9.52 10.13
C ASN A 137 8.06 -8.63 9.26
N SER A 138 7.87 -8.66 7.93
CA SER A 138 8.60 -7.77 7.01
C SER A 138 8.13 -6.32 7.17
N TYR A 139 6.84 -6.07 7.35
CA TYR A 139 6.31 -4.74 7.62
C TYR A 139 6.87 -4.16 8.93
N ARG A 140 6.90 -4.95 10.00
CA ARG A 140 7.45 -4.51 11.30
C ARG A 140 8.93 -4.15 11.23
N LYS A 141 9.70 -4.85 10.42
CA LYS A 141 11.12 -4.49 10.19
C LYS A 141 11.23 -3.18 9.41
N ALA A 142 10.53 -3.07 8.28
CA ALA A 142 10.58 -1.86 7.46
C ALA A 142 10.01 -0.62 8.16
N LEU A 143 9.03 -0.80 9.06
CA LEU A 143 8.43 0.29 9.82
C LEU A 143 9.37 0.80 10.91
N LYS A 144 9.44 2.12 11.05
CA LYS A 144 9.99 2.77 12.23
C LYS A 144 9.29 2.31 13.51
N LEU A 145 9.93 2.52 14.65
CA LEU A 145 9.24 2.48 15.94
C LEU A 145 8.11 3.51 15.89
N ASP A 146 6.93 3.14 16.38
CA ASP A 146 5.68 3.91 16.30
C ASP A 146 5.12 4.13 14.87
N GLY A 147 5.78 3.60 13.83
CA GLY A 147 5.23 3.57 12.48
C GLY A 147 3.94 2.73 12.41
N THR A 148 3.06 3.03 11.46
CA THR A 148 1.69 2.48 11.46
C THR A 148 1.36 1.67 10.21
N ILE A 149 0.40 0.75 10.35
CA ILE A 149 -0.25 0.06 9.23
C ILE A 149 -1.73 0.45 9.25
N GLU A 150 -2.21 0.97 8.13
CA GLU A 150 -3.61 1.26 7.90
C GLU A 150 -4.20 0.22 6.95
N PHE A 151 -5.25 -0.46 7.36
CA PHE A 151 -5.87 -1.52 6.59
C PHE A 151 -7.35 -1.26 6.37
N LYS A 152 -7.78 -1.28 5.09
CA LYS A 152 -9.17 -1.15 4.65
C LYS A 152 -9.61 -2.36 3.83
N THR A 153 -10.82 -2.84 4.06
CA THR A 153 -11.44 -3.91 3.26
C THR A 153 -12.97 -3.90 3.40
N ASP A 154 -13.68 -4.31 2.35
CA ASP A 154 -15.13 -4.63 2.40
C ASP A 154 -15.37 -6.10 2.76
N ASN A 155 -14.31 -6.91 2.86
CA ASN A 155 -14.40 -8.33 3.16
C ASN A 155 -14.29 -8.59 4.66
N ARG A 156 -15.44 -8.81 5.33
CA ARG A 156 -15.51 -9.06 6.76
C ARG A 156 -14.62 -10.23 7.23
N LYS A 157 -14.57 -11.32 6.47
CA LYS A 157 -13.75 -12.49 6.86
C LYS A 157 -12.26 -12.20 6.80
N LEU A 158 -11.82 -11.43 5.82
CA LEU A 158 -10.45 -10.97 5.76
C LEU A 158 -10.15 -9.99 6.90
N PHE A 159 -11.07 -9.09 7.22
CA PHE A 159 -10.93 -8.16 8.34
C PHE A 159 -10.76 -8.89 9.66
N GLU A 160 -11.69 -9.83 10.00
CA GLU A 160 -11.63 -10.65 11.21
C GLU A 160 -10.31 -11.44 11.31
N TYR A 161 -9.86 -12.03 10.21
CA TYR A 161 -8.57 -12.72 10.14
C TYR A 161 -7.40 -11.73 10.40
N SER A 162 -7.42 -10.56 9.77
CA SER A 162 -6.33 -9.57 9.89
C SER A 162 -6.21 -9.03 11.32
N ILE A 163 -7.33 -8.80 12.00
CA ILE A 163 -7.34 -8.40 13.41
C ILE A 163 -6.57 -9.43 14.27
N LEU A 164 -6.85 -10.72 14.09
CA LEU A 164 -6.15 -11.78 14.83
C LEU A 164 -4.66 -11.84 14.51
N GLU A 165 -4.30 -11.70 13.24
CA GLU A 165 -2.88 -11.64 12.82
C GLU A 165 -2.16 -10.43 13.43
N PHE A 166 -2.78 -9.26 13.46
CA PHE A 166 -2.18 -8.06 14.08
C PHE A 166 -1.92 -8.25 15.57
N ILE A 167 -2.90 -8.83 16.30
CA ILE A 167 -2.76 -9.17 17.73
C ILE A 167 -1.61 -10.17 17.93
N GLN A 168 -1.60 -11.27 17.17
CA GLN A 168 -0.61 -12.34 17.32
C GLN A 168 0.82 -11.86 17.01
N ASN A 169 0.97 -10.87 16.11
CA ASN A 169 2.25 -10.27 15.77
C ASN A 169 2.59 -9.05 16.64
N GLY A 170 1.86 -8.80 17.73
CA GLY A 170 2.21 -7.78 18.73
C GLY A 170 2.03 -6.34 18.26
N LEU A 171 1.22 -6.09 17.24
CA LEU A 171 0.89 -4.74 16.79
C LEU A 171 -0.14 -4.12 17.75
N GLU A 172 0.02 -2.84 18.08
CA GLU A 172 -0.84 -2.11 18.99
C GLU A 172 -1.97 -1.42 18.20
N PHE A 173 -3.22 -1.60 18.64
CA PHE A 173 -4.38 -0.97 18.00
C PHE A 173 -4.44 0.52 18.35
N LYS A 174 -4.54 1.37 17.33
CA LYS A 174 -4.76 2.81 17.45
C LYS A 174 -6.21 3.18 17.19
N GLU A 175 -6.79 2.61 16.15
CA GLU A 175 -8.14 2.93 15.72
C GLU A 175 -8.77 1.71 15.03
N LEU A 176 -10.09 1.56 15.18
CA LEU A 176 -10.86 0.53 14.51
C LEU A 176 -12.25 1.09 14.19
N SER A 177 -12.69 0.86 12.96
CA SER A 177 -14.05 1.15 12.50
C SER A 177 -14.66 -0.07 11.82
N LEU A 178 -15.91 -0.35 12.14
CA LEU A 178 -16.71 -1.38 11.47
C LEU A 178 -17.51 -0.82 10.30
N ASN A 179 -17.59 0.51 10.16
CA ASN A 179 -18.18 1.21 9.02
C ASN A 179 -17.49 2.56 8.82
N LEU A 180 -16.36 2.56 8.14
CA LEU A 180 -15.49 3.72 7.98
C LEU A 180 -16.21 4.98 7.48
N HIS A 181 -17.15 4.82 6.53
CA HIS A 181 -17.86 5.93 5.91
C HIS A 181 -19.00 6.52 6.79
N GLU A 182 -19.39 5.85 7.86
CA GLU A 182 -20.26 6.41 8.90
C GLU A 182 -19.45 7.11 10.00
N ASP A 183 -18.23 6.61 10.27
CA ASP A 183 -17.40 7.07 11.38
C ASP A 183 -16.48 8.23 11.02
N LYS A 184 -16.16 8.42 9.73
CA LYS A 184 -15.22 9.46 9.25
C LYS A 184 -15.74 10.22 8.05
N GLU A 185 -15.44 11.52 8.03
CA GLU A 185 -15.64 12.43 6.89
C GLU A 185 -14.32 12.65 6.13
N ASP A 186 -14.38 13.20 4.92
CA ASP A 186 -13.25 13.55 4.05
C ASP A 186 -12.22 12.41 3.84
N ILE A 187 -12.72 11.21 3.58
CA ILE A 187 -11.88 10.03 3.38
C ILE A 187 -11.33 10.02 1.96
N ILE A 188 -10.02 9.85 1.81
CA ILE A 188 -9.42 9.50 0.51
C ILE A 188 -9.78 8.06 0.19
N THR A 189 -10.39 7.84 -0.98
CA THR A 189 -10.91 6.54 -1.40
C THR A 189 -10.13 5.95 -2.59
N THR A 190 -10.22 4.62 -2.76
CA THR A 190 -9.78 3.94 -3.98
C THR A 190 -10.90 3.90 -5.04
N GLU A 191 -10.58 3.62 -6.32
CA GLU A 191 -11.61 3.35 -7.36
C GLU A 191 -12.48 2.13 -7.00
N TYR A 192 -11.90 1.17 -6.27
CA TYR A 192 -12.64 0.00 -5.79
C TYR A 192 -13.63 0.40 -4.71
N GLU A 193 -13.18 1.15 -3.72
CA GLU A 193 -13.97 1.64 -2.59
C GLU A 193 -15.20 2.42 -3.06
N ASP A 194 -15.02 3.43 -3.94
CA ASP A 194 -16.13 4.22 -4.50
C ASP A 194 -17.22 3.33 -5.10
N LYS A 195 -16.79 2.34 -5.90
CA LYS A 195 -17.71 1.44 -6.58
C LYS A 195 -18.50 0.56 -5.62
N PHE A 196 -17.89 0.10 -4.52
CA PHE A 196 -18.52 -0.82 -3.58
C PHE A 196 -19.34 -0.10 -2.51
N VAL A 197 -18.91 1.08 -2.07
CA VAL A 197 -19.71 1.97 -1.23
C VAL A 197 -20.99 2.41 -1.95
N ALA A 198 -20.91 2.76 -3.25
CA ALA A 198 -22.10 3.08 -4.06
C ALA A 198 -23.10 1.91 -4.18
N LYS A 199 -22.68 0.68 -3.84
CA LYS A 199 -23.57 -0.51 -3.77
C LYS A 199 -24.06 -0.82 -2.36
N GLY A 200 -23.74 0.01 -1.39
CA GLY A 200 -24.09 -0.18 0.02
C GLY A 200 -23.17 -1.12 0.79
N ASN A 201 -21.97 -1.44 0.26
CA ASN A 201 -21.01 -2.22 1.02
C ASN A 201 -20.42 -1.38 2.16
N VAL A 202 -20.30 -2.02 3.32
CA VAL A 202 -19.59 -1.49 4.48
C VAL A 202 -18.09 -1.63 4.27
N ILE A 203 -17.33 -0.61 4.68
CA ILE A 203 -15.87 -0.65 4.68
C ILE A 203 -15.35 -0.77 6.11
N TYR A 204 -14.65 -1.86 6.38
CA TYR A 204 -13.94 -2.10 7.64
C TYR A 204 -12.59 -1.44 7.60
N PHE A 205 -12.19 -0.84 8.71
CA PHE A 205 -10.94 -0.12 8.85
C PHE A 205 -10.25 -0.45 10.17
N VAL A 206 -8.94 -0.52 10.15
CA VAL A 206 -8.13 -0.56 11.36
C VAL A 206 -6.78 0.12 11.11
N GLU A 207 -6.32 0.90 12.07
CA GLU A 207 -4.94 1.37 12.16
C GLU A 207 -4.26 0.69 13.35
N VAL A 208 -3.10 0.09 13.08
CA VAL A 208 -2.24 -0.53 14.10
C VAL A 208 -0.84 0.08 14.06
N LYS A 209 -0.13 0.02 15.19
CA LYS A 209 1.19 0.62 15.38
C LYS A 209 2.25 -0.43 15.69
N ASN A 210 3.44 -0.26 15.12
CA ASN A 210 4.63 -1.03 15.47
C ASN A 210 5.22 -0.51 16.80
N ASN A 211 5.03 -1.27 17.88
CA ASN A 211 5.50 -0.91 19.22
C ASN A 211 6.88 -1.50 19.59
N GLY A 212 7.58 -2.11 18.62
CA GLY A 212 8.94 -2.66 18.82
C GLY A 212 9.03 -3.94 19.68
N LYS A 213 7.89 -4.57 20.03
CA LYS A 213 7.85 -5.79 20.87
C LYS A 213 7.92 -7.05 20.05
#